data_9aba6c8ab41efa4b7863311239474899
#
_entry.id   9aba6c8ab41efa4b7863311239474899
#
_cell.length_a   1.000
_cell.length_b   1.000
_cell.length_c   1.000
_cell.angle_alpha   90.00
_cell.angle_beta   90.00
_cell.angle_gamma   90.00
#
_symmetry.space_group_name_H-M   'P 1'
#
loop_
_entity.id
_entity.type
_entity.pdbx_description
1 polymer ?
#
loop_
_entity_poly.entity_id
_entity_poly.type
_entity_poly.pdbx_seq_one_letter_code
_entity_poly.pdbx_strand_id
1 'polypeptide(L)'
;EMLRSLVGSEMCIRDRHYAGELASDNVSLSGVSSDALMYIYNYQRITDNYHMSNMWGWAYRSIINSNKILEKAQEGESKEMDQLIGENYFLRGWLEFVLVNVFGRPYNQSPETNLGIPLKLTADINDYPMRSTVKESYEQILKDLKKAETLLNSESNIYAGPSAAKALLSRVYLYMGNNKLAAEYATEVIESSGRTLLEGEAYATANVLVPEDNPEIIFAIRCTKDKDDYGWNSIGGFYANIDGVGWGELYASEPLRDAYAEYPEDLRSRYIVPQYLKDDETGEYRKEFIYIESSEEDGVPRKYYRWNEIIEENGNYRIKDAYLSKYEYKDTPVSY
;
A
#
# COMPACT_ATOMS: atom_id res chain seq x y z
N GLU A 1 -3.46 -16.63 13.57
CA GLU A 1 -2.04 -16.50 13.98
C GLU A 1 -1.06 -16.54 12.81
N MET A 2 -1.35 -17.24 11.72
CA MET A 2 -0.42 -17.40 10.60
C MET A 2 -0.36 -16.18 9.67
N LEU A 3 -1.47 -15.50 9.41
CA LEU A 3 -1.45 -14.17 8.79
C LEU A 3 -0.67 -13.15 9.64
N ARG A 4 -0.62 -13.37 10.98
CA ARG A 4 0.23 -12.57 11.89
C ARG A 4 1.71 -12.93 11.84
N SER A 5 2.09 -14.15 11.42
CA SER A 5 3.50 -14.48 11.19
C SER A 5 4.07 -13.80 9.95
N LEU A 6 3.20 -13.10 9.22
CA LEU A 6 3.52 -12.16 8.16
C LEU A 6 3.92 -10.78 8.72
N VAL A 7 4.60 -10.73 9.86
CA VAL A 7 5.18 -9.48 10.42
C VAL A 7 6.05 -8.74 9.40
N GLY A 8 6.43 -9.42 8.31
CA GLY A 8 6.98 -8.76 7.12
C GLY A 8 5.95 -8.28 6.10
N SER A 9 4.67 -8.67 6.21
CA SER A 9 3.66 -8.31 5.20
C SER A 9 3.29 -6.84 5.22
N GLU A 10 3.31 -6.18 6.37
CA GLU A 10 3.10 -4.73 6.42
C GLU A 10 4.20 -3.95 5.71
N MET A 11 5.45 -4.37 5.83
CA MET A 11 6.51 -3.76 5.06
C MET A 11 6.28 -3.96 3.56
N CYS A 12 5.81 -5.14 3.14
CA CYS A 12 5.41 -5.37 1.74
C CYS A 12 4.24 -4.48 1.32
N ILE A 13 3.24 -4.30 2.17
CA ILE A 13 2.07 -3.44 1.91
C ILE A 13 2.51 -1.99 1.79
N ARG A 14 3.32 -1.51 2.73
CA ARG A 14 3.87 -0.16 2.74
C ARG A 14 4.74 0.11 1.51
N ASP A 15 5.70 -0.77 1.23
CA ASP A 15 6.63 -0.59 0.11
C ASP A 15 5.90 -0.71 -1.24
N ARG A 16 4.84 -1.55 -1.33
CA ARG A 16 3.94 -1.57 -2.48
C ARG A 16 3.17 -0.25 -2.63
N HIS A 17 2.70 0.31 -1.52
CA HIS A 17 2.05 1.62 -1.52
C HIS A 17 2.99 2.68 -2.07
N TYR A 18 4.24 2.72 -1.59
CA TYR A 18 5.24 3.64 -2.12
C TYR A 18 5.51 3.45 -3.61
N ALA A 19 5.64 2.20 -4.06
CA ALA A 19 5.88 1.90 -5.47
C ALA A 19 4.72 2.36 -6.39
N GLY A 20 3.50 2.39 -5.87
CA GLY A 20 2.31 2.84 -6.60
C GLY A 20 2.06 4.35 -6.48
N GLU A 21 1.96 4.85 -5.26
CA GLU A 21 1.54 6.23 -5.01
C GLU A 21 2.63 7.25 -5.31
N LEU A 22 3.90 6.98 -4.95
CA LEU A 22 4.99 7.91 -5.23
C LEU A 22 5.28 8.07 -6.72
N ALA A 23 4.91 7.07 -7.52
CA ALA A 23 5.00 7.13 -8.97
C ALA A 23 3.73 7.67 -9.64
N SER A 24 2.82 8.29 -8.87
CA SER A 24 1.57 8.88 -9.38
C SER A 24 1.58 10.39 -9.25
N ASP A 25 0.59 11.03 -9.88
CA ASP A 25 0.37 12.48 -9.78
C ASP A 25 -0.44 12.87 -8.52
N ASN A 26 -0.80 11.89 -7.68
CA ASN A 26 -1.68 12.12 -6.52
C ASN A 26 -0.93 12.67 -5.30
N VAL A 27 0.37 12.43 -5.21
CA VAL A 27 1.16 12.81 -4.04
C VAL A 27 2.33 13.71 -4.40
N SER A 28 2.67 14.58 -3.46
CA SER A 28 3.93 15.31 -3.44
C SER A 28 4.77 14.79 -2.28
N LEU A 29 6.04 14.52 -2.53
CA LEU A 29 6.98 14.05 -1.51
C LEU A 29 7.88 15.21 -1.09
N SER A 30 7.93 15.50 0.21
CA SER A 30 8.95 16.37 0.78
C SER A 30 10.06 15.49 1.36
N GLY A 31 11.30 15.71 0.93
CA GLY A 31 12.42 14.89 1.39
C GLY A 31 13.72 15.31 0.76
N VAL A 32 14.79 14.65 1.15
CA VAL A 32 16.13 14.91 0.61
C VAL A 32 16.36 14.10 -0.67
N SER A 33 17.14 14.66 -1.58
CA SER A 33 17.40 14.04 -2.90
C SER A 33 18.10 12.67 -2.82
N SER A 34 18.71 12.33 -1.70
CA SER A 34 19.36 11.03 -1.45
C SER A 34 18.44 10.00 -0.77
N ASP A 35 17.22 10.37 -0.42
CA ASP A 35 16.25 9.45 0.18
C ASP A 35 15.82 8.37 -0.82
N ALA A 36 15.68 7.13 -0.34
CA ALA A 36 15.24 6.01 -1.17
C ALA A 36 13.84 6.20 -1.77
N LEU A 37 12.96 6.91 -1.07
CA LEU A 37 11.63 7.28 -1.56
C LEU A 37 11.72 8.32 -2.68
N MET A 38 12.64 9.26 -2.58
CA MET A 38 12.86 10.29 -3.60
C MET A 38 13.28 9.67 -4.94
N TYR A 39 14.06 8.59 -4.92
CA TYR A 39 14.41 7.85 -6.15
C TYR A 39 13.17 7.22 -6.82
N ILE A 40 12.20 6.74 -6.02
CA ILE A 40 10.93 6.22 -6.55
C ILE A 40 10.11 7.39 -7.13
N TYR A 41 9.97 8.46 -6.37
CA TYR A 41 9.21 9.65 -6.74
C TYR A 41 9.71 10.31 -8.04
N ASN A 42 11.03 10.39 -8.20
CA ASN A 42 11.66 10.97 -9.39
C ASN A 42 11.88 9.97 -10.53
N TYR A 43 11.31 8.76 -10.45
CA TYR A 43 11.51 7.67 -11.43
C TYR A 43 12.98 7.28 -11.64
N GLN A 44 13.83 7.55 -10.67
CA GLN A 44 15.24 7.17 -10.73
C GLN A 44 15.39 5.71 -10.27
N ARG A 45 15.73 4.84 -11.21
CA ARG A 45 15.89 3.41 -10.93
C ARG A 45 17.31 3.12 -10.47
N ILE A 46 17.46 2.93 -9.17
CA ILE A 46 18.70 2.43 -8.57
C ILE A 46 18.54 0.95 -8.22
N THR A 47 19.62 0.18 -8.36
CA THR A 47 19.60 -1.28 -8.17
C THR A 47 19.49 -1.70 -6.70
N ASP A 48 19.87 -0.82 -5.78
CA ASP A 48 19.97 -1.06 -4.34
C ASP A 48 18.94 -0.24 -3.53
N ASN A 49 17.82 0.14 -4.16
CA ASN A 49 16.76 0.82 -3.42
C ASN A 49 16.27 -0.03 -2.25
N TYR A 50 16.41 0.50 -1.04
CA TYR A 50 16.11 -0.18 0.22
C TYR A 50 14.67 -0.69 0.29
N HIS A 51 13.69 0.12 -0.11
CA HIS A 51 12.27 -0.27 -0.07
C HIS A 51 11.96 -1.40 -1.04
N MET A 52 12.53 -1.35 -2.23
CA MET A 52 12.34 -2.42 -3.23
C MET A 52 13.02 -3.72 -2.80
N SER A 53 14.22 -3.64 -2.23
CA SER A 53 14.94 -4.80 -1.69
C SER A 53 14.20 -5.45 -0.52
N ASN A 54 13.65 -4.65 0.38
CA ASN A 54 12.85 -5.14 1.50
C ASN A 54 11.57 -5.83 1.01
N MET A 55 10.81 -5.17 0.13
CA MET A 55 9.61 -5.74 -0.46
C MET A 55 9.87 -7.12 -1.07
N TRP A 56 10.92 -7.24 -1.87
CA TRP A 56 11.35 -8.49 -2.46
C TRP A 56 11.66 -9.55 -1.39
N GLY A 57 12.53 -9.23 -0.44
CA GLY A 57 12.97 -10.15 0.60
C GLY A 57 11.84 -10.65 1.49
N TRP A 58 10.94 -9.77 1.92
CA TRP A 58 9.80 -10.12 2.76
C TRP A 58 8.77 -10.96 2.01
N ALA A 59 8.47 -10.61 0.75
CA ALA A 59 7.52 -11.36 -0.05
C ALA A 59 8.00 -12.81 -0.25
N TYR A 60 9.25 -13.04 -0.63
CA TYR A 60 9.79 -14.39 -0.80
C TYR A 60 9.89 -15.16 0.51
N ARG A 61 10.19 -14.51 1.63
CA ARG A 61 10.15 -15.15 2.95
C ARG A 61 8.74 -15.66 3.27
N SER A 62 7.73 -14.87 2.99
CA SER A 62 6.32 -15.24 3.20
C SER A 62 5.90 -16.37 2.26
N ILE A 63 6.31 -16.33 0.99
CA ILE A 63 6.08 -17.40 0.01
C ILE A 63 6.70 -18.71 0.49
N ILE A 64 7.95 -18.72 0.99
CA ILE A 64 8.60 -19.91 1.53
C ILE A 64 7.83 -20.45 2.75
N ASN A 65 7.34 -19.58 3.62
CA ASN A 65 6.53 -20.01 4.77
C ASN A 65 5.20 -20.64 4.33
N SER A 66 4.54 -20.06 3.33
CA SER A 66 3.35 -20.68 2.72
C SER A 66 3.66 -22.05 2.13
N ASN A 67 4.76 -22.18 1.40
CA ASN A 67 5.18 -23.47 0.85
C ASN A 67 5.40 -24.54 1.93
N LYS A 68 6.00 -24.18 3.07
CA LYS A 68 6.19 -25.12 4.20
C LYS A 68 4.87 -25.73 4.69
N ILE A 69 3.81 -24.96 4.64
CA ILE A 69 2.48 -25.41 5.05
C ILE A 69 1.87 -26.26 3.95
N LEU A 70 1.89 -25.76 2.70
CA LEU A 70 1.36 -26.47 1.55
C LEU A 70 2.01 -27.85 1.32
N GLU A 71 3.27 -28.03 1.71
CA GLU A 71 3.97 -29.32 1.62
C GLU A 71 3.56 -30.31 2.73
N LYS A 72 3.04 -29.83 3.87
CA LYS A 72 2.77 -30.65 5.04
C LYS A 72 1.30 -30.86 5.33
N ALA A 73 0.47 -29.88 4.99
CA ALA A 73 -0.96 -29.93 5.25
C ALA A 73 -1.66 -30.84 4.22
N GLN A 74 -2.63 -31.62 4.69
CA GLN A 74 -3.39 -32.54 3.85
C GLN A 74 -4.79 -31.99 3.58
N GLU A 75 -5.10 -31.79 2.29
CA GLU A 75 -6.43 -31.36 1.85
C GLU A 75 -7.50 -32.40 2.18
N GLY A 76 -8.66 -31.91 2.61
CA GLY A 76 -9.80 -32.77 2.97
C GLY A 76 -9.74 -33.39 4.36
N GLU A 77 -8.72 -33.09 5.16
CA GLU A 77 -8.63 -33.57 6.54
C GLU A 77 -9.68 -32.93 7.43
N SER A 78 -9.88 -31.63 7.34
CA SER A 78 -10.95 -30.88 7.98
C SER A 78 -11.22 -29.56 7.27
N LYS A 79 -12.36 -28.90 7.57
CA LYS A 79 -12.66 -27.56 7.05
C LYS A 79 -11.62 -26.52 7.46
N GLU A 80 -11.11 -26.61 8.66
CA GLU A 80 -10.08 -25.71 9.18
C GLU A 80 -8.75 -25.93 8.46
N MET A 81 -8.42 -27.18 8.13
CA MET A 81 -7.23 -27.50 7.35
C MET A 81 -7.36 -27.00 5.91
N ASP A 82 -8.51 -27.20 5.30
CA ASP A 82 -8.80 -26.68 3.96
C ASP A 82 -8.73 -25.15 3.93
N GLN A 83 -9.30 -24.47 4.95
CA GLN A 83 -9.17 -23.01 5.12
C GLN A 83 -7.70 -22.59 5.18
N LEU A 84 -6.91 -23.28 6.01
CA LEU A 84 -5.50 -23.02 6.18
C LEU A 84 -4.73 -23.17 4.85
N ILE A 85 -4.96 -24.24 4.12
CA ILE A 85 -4.36 -24.48 2.80
C ILE A 85 -4.79 -23.40 1.82
N GLY A 86 -6.09 -23.10 1.79
CA GLY A 86 -6.66 -22.04 0.95
C GLY A 86 -6.02 -20.66 1.20
N GLU A 87 -5.83 -20.29 2.46
CA GLU A 87 -5.15 -19.03 2.83
C GLU A 87 -3.70 -18.97 2.34
N ASN A 88 -2.98 -20.09 2.39
CA ASN A 88 -1.60 -20.13 1.92
C ASN A 88 -1.48 -20.08 0.39
N TYR A 89 -2.42 -20.69 -0.35
CA TYR A 89 -2.52 -20.49 -1.79
C TYR A 89 -2.90 -19.05 -2.14
N PHE A 90 -3.87 -18.47 -1.45
CA PHE A 90 -4.27 -17.08 -1.64
C PHE A 90 -3.09 -16.13 -1.41
N LEU A 91 -2.38 -16.30 -0.32
CA LEU A 91 -1.24 -15.46 0.03
C LEU A 91 -0.11 -15.56 -0.98
N ARG A 92 0.25 -16.78 -1.39
CA ARG A 92 1.31 -16.98 -2.38
C ARG A 92 0.92 -16.33 -3.71
N GLY A 93 -0.27 -16.59 -4.20
CA GLY A 93 -0.77 -15.96 -5.43
C GLY A 93 -0.85 -14.44 -5.34
N TRP A 94 -1.25 -13.89 -4.20
CA TRP A 94 -1.26 -12.44 -3.99
C TRP A 94 0.14 -11.83 -3.99
N LEU A 95 1.09 -12.43 -3.28
CA LEU A 95 2.46 -11.93 -3.21
C LEU A 95 3.16 -12.04 -4.58
N GLU A 96 2.98 -13.15 -5.30
CA GLU A 96 3.49 -13.30 -6.67
C GLU A 96 2.88 -12.25 -7.61
N PHE A 97 1.58 -11.94 -7.47
CA PHE A 97 0.94 -10.87 -8.25
C PHE A 97 1.53 -9.50 -7.92
N VAL A 98 1.78 -9.20 -6.66
CA VAL A 98 2.44 -7.95 -6.25
C VAL A 98 3.86 -7.88 -6.84
N LEU A 99 4.64 -8.93 -6.70
CA LEU A 99 6.02 -8.99 -7.20
C LEU A 99 6.10 -8.82 -8.71
N VAL A 100 5.25 -9.52 -9.48
CA VAL A 100 5.30 -9.43 -10.95
C VAL A 100 4.90 -8.05 -11.46
N ASN A 101 4.00 -7.36 -10.77
CA ASN A 101 3.60 -6.00 -11.14
C ASN A 101 4.67 -4.95 -10.84
N VAL A 102 5.49 -5.15 -9.82
CA VAL A 102 6.58 -4.22 -9.47
C VAL A 102 7.86 -4.52 -10.25
N PHE A 103 8.21 -5.79 -10.40
CA PHE A 103 9.50 -6.22 -10.96
C PHE A 103 9.43 -6.78 -12.37
N GLY A 104 8.24 -7.02 -12.91
CA GLY A 104 8.00 -7.46 -14.28
C GLY A 104 7.58 -6.32 -15.22
N ARG A 105 7.33 -6.68 -16.46
CA ARG A 105 6.67 -5.80 -17.42
C ARG A 105 5.14 -6.01 -17.34
N PRO A 106 4.33 -5.01 -17.73
CA PRO A 106 2.89 -5.21 -17.84
C PRO A 106 2.53 -6.41 -18.73
N TYR A 107 1.50 -7.16 -18.34
CA TYR A 107 1.10 -8.38 -19.05
C TYR A 107 0.78 -8.14 -20.53
N ASN A 108 0.26 -6.99 -20.91
CA ASN A 108 -0.04 -6.63 -22.30
C ASN A 108 1.18 -6.27 -23.15
N GLN A 109 2.39 -6.40 -22.59
CA GLN A 109 3.66 -6.12 -23.27
C GLN A 109 4.46 -7.42 -23.43
N SER A 110 4.15 -8.23 -24.46
CA SER A 110 4.88 -9.46 -24.79
C SER A 110 5.11 -10.39 -23.59
N PRO A 111 4.06 -10.89 -22.92
CA PRO A 111 4.18 -11.65 -21.68
C PRO A 111 4.93 -12.98 -21.85
N GLU A 112 4.97 -13.52 -23.06
CA GLU A 112 5.68 -14.77 -23.40
C GLU A 112 7.21 -14.63 -23.38
N THR A 113 7.73 -13.41 -23.54
CA THR A 113 9.16 -13.15 -23.68
C THR A 113 9.75 -12.29 -22.59
N ASN A 114 8.95 -11.38 -22.03
CA ASN A 114 9.40 -10.54 -20.94
C ASN A 114 9.53 -11.34 -19.64
N LEU A 115 10.60 -11.04 -18.90
CA LEU A 115 10.85 -11.70 -17.62
C LEU A 115 9.88 -11.24 -16.55
N GLY A 116 9.25 -12.22 -15.91
CA GLY A 116 8.43 -12.10 -14.73
C GLY A 116 9.25 -12.22 -13.45
N ILE A 117 8.89 -13.14 -12.57
CA ILE A 117 9.51 -13.37 -11.26
C ILE A 117 10.03 -14.82 -11.14
N PRO A 118 10.97 -15.10 -10.24
CA PRO A 118 11.28 -16.49 -9.85
C PRO A 118 10.06 -17.13 -9.17
N LEU A 119 9.56 -18.23 -9.73
CA LEU A 119 8.44 -18.99 -9.16
C LEU A 119 8.96 -19.96 -8.09
N LYS A 120 8.94 -19.51 -6.85
CA LYS A 120 9.37 -20.29 -5.70
C LYS A 120 8.22 -21.15 -5.18
N LEU A 121 8.14 -22.40 -5.62
CA LEU A 121 7.03 -23.30 -5.33
C LEU A 121 7.35 -24.37 -4.28
N THR A 122 8.56 -24.36 -3.73
CA THR A 122 9.04 -25.29 -2.70
C THR A 122 9.50 -24.58 -1.45
N ALA A 123 9.49 -25.28 -0.33
CA ALA A 123 10.06 -24.79 0.93
C ALA A 123 11.58 -24.92 1.03
N ASP A 124 12.22 -25.59 0.07
CA ASP A 124 13.67 -25.76 0.07
C ASP A 124 14.37 -24.42 -0.15
N ILE A 125 15.13 -23.99 0.86
CA ILE A 125 15.86 -22.72 0.82
C ILE A 125 16.99 -22.71 -0.22
N ASN A 126 17.44 -23.88 -0.68
CA ASN A 126 18.50 -24.02 -1.69
C ASN A 126 17.96 -24.11 -3.12
N ASP A 127 16.66 -24.13 -3.30
CA ASP A 127 16.02 -24.04 -4.59
C ASP A 127 15.98 -22.58 -5.04
N TYR A 128 16.79 -22.21 -6.01
CA TYR A 128 16.90 -20.87 -6.59
C TYR A 128 16.40 -20.87 -8.05
N PRO A 129 15.08 -20.83 -8.27
CA PRO A 129 14.54 -20.82 -9.62
C PRO A 129 14.96 -19.58 -10.39
N MET A 130 15.20 -19.73 -11.67
CA MET A 130 15.38 -18.58 -12.58
C MET A 130 14.09 -17.80 -12.71
N ARG A 131 14.18 -16.55 -13.18
CA ARG A 131 12.99 -15.77 -13.49
C ARG A 131 12.18 -16.47 -14.58
N SER A 132 10.90 -16.67 -14.31
CA SER A 132 9.93 -17.11 -15.31
C SER A 132 9.59 -15.96 -16.29
N THR A 133 8.82 -16.25 -17.30
CA THR A 133 8.17 -15.21 -18.10
C THR A 133 7.03 -14.55 -17.31
N VAL A 134 6.59 -13.37 -17.76
CA VAL A 134 5.39 -12.72 -17.19
C VAL A 134 4.18 -13.64 -17.33
N LYS A 135 4.02 -14.31 -18.48
CA LYS A 135 2.93 -15.25 -18.73
C LYS A 135 2.92 -16.39 -17.71
N GLU A 136 4.05 -17.07 -17.53
CA GLU A 136 4.17 -18.17 -16.56
C GLU A 136 3.90 -17.70 -15.13
N SER A 137 4.35 -16.48 -14.77
CA SER A 137 4.03 -15.88 -13.47
C SER A 137 2.52 -15.74 -13.28
N TYR A 138 1.81 -15.17 -14.25
CA TYR A 138 0.35 -15.00 -14.17
C TYR A 138 -0.41 -16.34 -14.20
N GLU A 139 0.06 -17.32 -14.96
CA GLU A 139 -0.51 -18.69 -14.96
C GLU A 139 -0.42 -19.33 -13.57
N GLN A 140 0.73 -19.19 -12.89
CA GLN A 140 0.90 -19.70 -11.53
C GLN A 140 0.00 -18.93 -10.52
N ILE A 141 -0.08 -17.60 -10.62
CA ILE A 141 -0.95 -16.78 -9.80
C ILE A 141 -2.41 -17.23 -9.93
N LEU A 142 -2.89 -17.40 -11.16
CA LEU A 142 -4.25 -17.87 -11.41
C LEU A 142 -4.48 -19.28 -10.86
N LYS A 143 -3.51 -20.17 -10.98
CA LYS A 143 -3.57 -21.54 -10.44
C LYS A 143 -3.75 -21.52 -8.93
N ASP A 144 -2.96 -20.71 -8.23
CA ASP A 144 -3.02 -20.61 -6.77
C ASP A 144 -4.34 -19.96 -6.32
N LEU A 145 -4.75 -18.87 -6.93
CA LEU A 145 -5.99 -18.18 -6.55
C LEU A 145 -7.26 -19.00 -6.82
N LYS A 146 -7.30 -19.75 -7.92
CA LYS A 146 -8.39 -20.69 -8.18
C LYS A 146 -8.41 -21.85 -7.19
N LYS A 147 -7.25 -22.35 -6.80
CA LYS A 147 -7.17 -23.37 -5.76
C LYS A 147 -7.62 -22.81 -4.41
N ALA A 148 -7.20 -21.60 -4.08
CA ALA A 148 -7.65 -20.90 -2.89
C ALA A 148 -9.19 -20.74 -2.87
N GLU A 149 -9.78 -20.28 -3.96
CA GLU A 149 -11.24 -20.12 -4.09
C GLU A 149 -12.01 -21.41 -3.74
N THR A 150 -11.48 -22.58 -4.08
CA THR A 150 -12.16 -23.87 -3.81
C THR A 150 -12.03 -24.35 -2.36
N LEU A 151 -11.01 -23.90 -1.63
CA LEU A 151 -10.70 -24.38 -0.28
C LEU A 151 -11.14 -23.40 0.81
N LEU A 152 -11.14 -22.11 0.50
CA LEU A 152 -11.50 -21.07 1.46
C LEU A 152 -12.98 -21.19 1.84
N ASN A 153 -13.25 -21.07 3.14
CA ASN A 153 -14.59 -21.20 3.69
C ASN A 153 -14.92 -20.20 4.79
N SER A 154 -14.02 -19.23 5.06
CA SER A 154 -14.24 -18.17 6.04
C SER A 154 -15.17 -17.09 5.50
N GLU A 155 -16.11 -16.64 6.33
CA GLU A 155 -16.96 -15.46 6.08
C GLU A 155 -16.41 -14.19 6.72
N SER A 156 -15.37 -14.31 7.54
CA SER A 156 -14.72 -13.18 8.20
C SER A 156 -13.89 -12.36 7.21
N ASN A 157 -13.90 -11.04 7.36
CA ASN A 157 -13.11 -10.14 6.53
C ASN A 157 -11.65 -9.92 7.01
N ILE A 158 -11.25 -10.53 8.13
CA ILE A 158 -9.86 -10.56 8.60
C ILE A 158 -9.15 -11.89 8.29
N TYR A 159 -9.84 -12.81 7.65
CA TYR A 159 -9.29 -14.04 7.07
C TYR A 159 -9.65 -14.07 5.58
N ALA A 160 -8.76 -14.66 4.78
CA ALA A 160 -9.11 -14.81 3.37
C ALA A 160 -10.31 -15.75 3.22
N GLY A 161 -11.34 -15.29 2.56
CA GLY A 161 -12.53 -16.07 2.21
C GLY A 161 -12.70 -16.21 0.68
N PRO A 162 -13.71 -16.96 0.22
CA PRO A 162 -13.97 -17.13 -1.21
C PRO A 162 -14.12 -15.80 -1.96
N SER A 163 -14.81 -14.83 -1.34
CA SER A 163 -14.98 -13.49 -1.92
C SER A 163 -13.67 -12.74 -2.07
N ALA A 164 -12.70 -12.93 -1.16
CA ALA A 164 -11.37 -12.34 -1.26
C ALA A 164 -10.60 -12.92 -2.45
N ALA A 165 -10.66 -14.24 -2.63
CA ALA A 165 -10.02 -14.90 -3.79
C ALA A 165 -10.64 -14.44 -5.11
N LYS A 166 -11.98 -14.37 -5.21
CA LYS A 166 -12.71 -13.88 -6.39
C LYS A 166 -12.38 -12.42 -6.70
N ALA A 167 -12.34 -11.54 -5.68
CA ALA A 167 -11.99 -10.14 -5.86
C ALA A 167 -10.56 -9.98 -6.40
N LEU A 168 -9.64 -10.80 -5.92
CA LEU A 168 -8.27 -10.80 -6.43
C LEU A 168 -8.17 -11.39 -7.85
N LEU A 169 -8.91 -12.46 -8.15
CA LEU A 169 -9.02 -13.01 -9.52
C LEU A 169 -9.56 -11.98 -10.51
N SER A 170 -10.60 -11.23 -10.13
CA SER A 170 -11.10 -10.12 -10.94
C SER A 170 -10.00 -9.13 -11.29
N ARG A 171 -9.20 -8.72 -10.30
CA ARG A 171 -8.08 -7.80 -10.50
C ARG A 171 -6.98 -8.39 -11.39
N VAL A 172 -6.62 -9.66 -11.18
CA VAL A 172 -5.62 -10.34 -12.02
C VAL A 172 -6.07 -10.39 -13.48
N TYR A 173 -7.32 -10.76 -13.73
CA TYR A 173 -7.86 -10.78 -15.10
C TYR A 173 -7.93 -9.39 -15.74
N LEU A 174 -8.24 -8.35 -14.95
CA LEU A 174 -8.19 -6.96 -15.43
C LEU A 174 -6.78 -6.58 -15.91
N TYR A 175 -5.75 -6.92 -15.13
CA TYR A 175 -4.35 -6.65 -15.49
C TYR A 175 -3.88 -7.46 -16.71
N MET A 176 -4.48 -8.61 -16.95
CA MET A 176 -4.26 -9.41 -18.17
C MET A 176 -5.01 -8.86 -19.39
N GLY A 177 -5.87 -7.86 -19.22
CA GLY A 177 -6.75 -7.34 -20.27
C GLY A 177 -7.96 -8.24 -20.57
N ASN A 178 -8.20 -9.26 -19.76
CA ASN A 178 -9.40 -10.12 -19.88
C ASN A 178 -10.58 -9.48 -19.13
N ASN A 179 -11.11 -8.40 -19.72
CA ASN A 179 -12.17 -7.61 -19.11
C ASN A 179 -13.47 -8.42 -18.86
N LYS A 180 -13.71 -9.46 -19.68
CA LYS A 180 -14.89 -10.30 -19.52
C LYS A 180 -14.83 -11.08 -18.19
N LEU A 181 -13.75 -11.84 -17.97
CA LEU A 181 -13.58 -12.58 -16.72
C LEU A 181 -13.43 -11.66 -15.52
N ALA A 182 -12.77 -10.51 -15.69
CA ALA A 182 -12.67 -9.50 -14.64
C ALA A 182 -14.06 -9.04 -14.17
N ALA A 183 -14.95 -8.73 -15.10
CA ALA A 183 -16.33 -8.32 -14.81
C ALA A 183 -17.17 -9.47 -14.20
N GLU A 184 -17.03 -10.69 -14.70
CA GLU A 184 -17.73 -11.87 -14.17
C GLU A 184 -17.37 -12.09 -12.69
N TYR A 185 -16.10 -12.16 -12.35
CA TYR A 185 -15.65 -12.32 -10.96
C TYR A 185 -16.04 -11.14 -10.06
N ALA A 186 -15.99 -9.90 -10.57
CA ALA A 186 -16.44 -8.73 -9.81
C ALA A 186 -17.93 -8.80 -9.51
N THR A 187 -18.75 -9.20 -10.50
CA THR A 187 -20.21 -9.38 -10.32
C THR A 187 -20.51 -10.46 -9.29
N GLU A 188 -19.82 -11.60 -9.34
CA GLU A 188 -19.97 -12.64 -8.33
C GLU A 188 -19.68 -12.14 -6.91
N VAL A 189 -18.63 -11.31 -6.73
CA VAL A 189 -18.31 -10.71 -5.42
C VAL A 189 -19.42 -9.75 -4.97
N ILE A 190 -19.91 -8.89 -5.85
CA ILE A 190 -21.00 -7.94 -5.55
C ILE A 190 -22.26 -8.68 -5.12
N GLU A 191 -22.61 -9.76 -5.81
CA GLU A 191 -23.86 -10.49 -5.57
C GLU A 191 -23.79 -11.46 -4.38
N SER A 192 -22.59 -12.01 -4.08
CA SER A 192 -22.48 -13.13 -3.12
C SER A 192 -21.69 -12.80 -1.85
N SER A 193 -20.95 -11.68 -1.77
CA SER A 193 -20.12 -11.41 -0.60
C SER A 193 -20.89 -10.94 0.63
N GLY A 194 -22.14 -10.50 0.47
CA GLY A 194 -22.90 -9.86 1.54
C GLY A 194 -22.36 -8.50 1.96
N ARG A 195 -21.40 -7.93 1.22
CA ARG A 195 -20.83 -6.60 1.49
C ARG A 195 -21.70 -5.51 0.92
N THR A 196 -21.75 -4.38 1.61
CA THR A 196 -22.55 -3.22 1.23
C THR A 196 -21.70 -1.98 1.22
N LEU A 197 -21.95 -1.09 0.25
CA LEU A 197 -21.25 0.18 0.16
C LEU A 197 -21.73 1.12 1.27
N LEU A 198 -20.79 1.88 1.79
CA LEU A 198 -21.06 2.98 2.73
C LEU A 198 -21.40 4.24 1.95
N GLU A 199 -22.34 5.01 2.47
CA GLU A 199 -22.80 6.26 1.87
C GLU A 199 -22.75 7.41 2.87
N GLY A 200 -22.68 8.62 2.37
CA GLY A 200 -22.76 9.83 3.17
C GLY A 200 -21.71 9.88 4.29
N GLU A 201 -22.12 10.22 5.49
CA GLU A 201 -21.24 10.38 6.65
C GLU A 201 -20.57 9.05 7.07
N ALA A 202 -21.25 7.92 6.89
CA ALA A 202 -20.67 6.61 7.18
C ALA A 202 -19.46 6.32 6.27
N TYR A 203 -19.52 6.73 5.01
CA TYR A 203 -18.35 6.64 4.10
C TYR A 203 -17.23 7.60 4.55
N ALA A 204 -17.56 8.85 4.88
CA ALA A 204 -16.57 9.85 5.27
C ALA A 204 -15.80 9.46 6.55
N THR A 205 -16.39 8.63 7.40
CA THR A 205 -15.79 8.15 8.66
C THR A 205 -15.32 6.68 8.61
N ALA A 206 -15.40 6.03 7.45
CA ALA A 206 -15.08 4.60 7.30
C ALA A 206 -13.68 4.20 7.77
N ASN A 207 -12.71 5.13 7.65
CA ASN A 207 -11.32 4.86 7.99
C ASN A 207 -11.03 4.70 9.48
N VAL A 208 -11.96 5.09 10.36
CA VAL A 208 -11.81 4.88 11.81
C VAL A 208 -12.38 3.56 12.27
N LEU A 209 -13.09 2.84 11.39
CA LEU A 209 -13.65 1.54 11.72
C LEU A 209 -12.58 0.46 11.66
N VAL A 210 -12.63 -0.48 12.62
CA VAL A 210 -11.87 -1.71 12.48
C VAL A 210 -12.43 -2.54 11.31
N PRO A 211 -11.63 -3.38 10.66
CA PRO A 211 -12.10 -4.13 9.49
C PRO A 211 -13.38 -4.91 9.72
N GLU A 212 -13.55 -5.50 10.91
CA GLU A 212 -14.71 -6.31 11.28
C GLU A 212 -16.02 -5.51 11.30
N ASP A 213 -15.95 -4.22 11.62
CA ASP A 213 -17.10 -3.32 11.72
C ASP A 213 -17.37 -2.56 10.40
N ASN A 214 -16.48 -2.68 9.42
CA ASN A 214 -16.64 -2.01 8.13
C ASN A 214 -17.31 -2.95 7.12
N PRO A 215 -18.57 -2.65 6.70
CA PRO A 215 -19.34 -3.51 5.80
C PRO A 215 -18.82 -3.56 4.38
N GLU A 216 -17.96 -2.64 3.94
CA GLU A 216 -17.38 -2.65 2.59
C GLU A 216 -16.18 -3.59 2.47
N ILE A 217 -15.49 -3.88 3.57
CA ILE A 217 -14.23 -4.61 3.53
C ILE A 217 -14.49 -6.10 3.23
N ILE A 218 -14.00 -6.56 2.09
CA ILE A 218 -14.01 -7.97 1.70
C ILE A 218 -12.93 -8.74 2.44
N PHE A 219 -11.72 -8.16 2.51
CA PHE A 219 -10.58 -8.73 3.21
C PHE A 219 -9.60 -7.63 3.62
N ALA A 220 -9.12 -7.70 4.85
CA ALA A 220 -8.08 -6.82 5.36
C ALA A 220 -7.11 -7.58 6.28
N ILE A 221 -5.85 -7.22 6.22
CA ILE A 221 -4.87 -7.62 7.24
C ILE A 221 -5.09 -6.71 8.45
N ARG A 222 -5.51 -7.31 9.55
CA ARG A 222 -5.76 -6.57 10.78
C ARG A 222 -4.46 -6.30 11.53
N CYS A 223 -4.13 -5.04 11.68
CA CYS A 223 -3.04 -4.56 12.51
C CYS A 223 -3.60 -4.04 13.83
N THR A 224 -2.96 -4.36 14.94
CA THR A 224 -3.37 -3.92 16.27
C THR A 224 -2.26 -3.12 16.94
N LYS A 225 -2.64 -2.04 17.65
CA LYS A 225 -1.68 -1.15 18.30
C LYS A 225 -0.72 -1.90 19.24
N ASP A 226 -1.21 -2.90 19.95
CA ASP A 226 -0.40 -3.61 20.95
C ASP A 226 0.67 -4.54 20.35
N LYS A 227 0.52 -4.95 19.08
CA LYS A 227 1.38 -5.95 18.45
C LYS A 227 2.03 -5.47 17.16
N ASP A 228 1.39 -4.53 16.50
CA ASP A 228 1.70 -4.12 15.14
C ASP A 228 1.83 -2.59 15.06
N ASP A 229 2.27 -1.94 16.15
CA ASP A 229 2.52 -0.50 16.16
C ASP A 229 3.83 -0.21 15.44
N TYR A 230 3.71 0.25 14.21
CA TYR A 230 4.86 0.68 13.39
C TYR A 230 5.22 2.15 13.58
N GLY A 231 4.44 2.87 14.41
CA GLY A 231 4.68 4.27 14.74
C GLY A 231 5.00 5.11 13.50
N TRP A 232 6.18 5.70 13.50
CA TRP A 232 6.69 6.51 12.39
C TRP A 232 6.76 5.79 11.04
N ASN A 233 6.92 4.47 11.04
CA ASN A 233 7.03 3.66 9.83
C ASN A 233 5.68 3.14 9.30
N SER A 234 4.57 3.52 9.91
CA SER A 234 3.25 3.22 9.39
C SER A 234 2.96 4.03 8.12
N ILE A 235 2.06 3.54 7.26
CA ILE A 235 1.61 4.31 6.09
C ILE A 235 1.05 5.66 6.55
N GLY A 236 0.20 5.67 7.58
CA GLY A 236 -0.35 6.91 8.14
C GLY A 236 0.72 7.88 8.63
N GLY A 237 1.82 7.38 9.22
CA GLY A 237 2.93 8.20 9.70
C GLY A 237 3.68 8.93 8.57
N PHE A 238 3.61 8.46 7.33
CA PHE A 238 4.18 9.18 6.19
C PHE A 238 3.28 10.33 5.71
N TYR A 239 1.96 10.16 5.83
CA TYR A 239 1.00 11.20 5.41
C TYR A 239 0.72 12.23 6.50
N ALA A 240 0.94 11.91 7.76
CA ALA A 240 0.57 12.78 8.85
C ALA A 240 1.67 12.86 9.92
N ASN A 241 1.89 14.06 10.42
CA ASN A 241 2.58 14.29 11.68
C ASN A 241 1.54 14.80 12.69
N ILE A 242 1.11 13.92 13.59
CA ILE A 242 0.12 14.23 14.61
C ILE A 242 0.83 14.29 15.96
N ASP A 243 0.83 15.46 16.59
CA ASP A 243 1.46 15.68 17.90
C ASP A 243 2.94 15.23 17.96
N GLY A 244 3.69 15.47 16.89
CA GLY A 244 5.08 15.07 16.78
C GLY A 244 5.32 13.59 16.46
N VAL A 245 4.29 12.83 16.14
CA VAL A 245 4.39 11.44 15.72
C VAL A 245 4.08 11.33 14.22
N GLY A 246 5.01 10.76 13.47
CA GLY A 246 4.93 10.60 12.03
C GLY A 246 5.84 11.56 11.26
N TRP A 247 6.23 11.16 10.05
CA TRP A 247 7.11 11.95 9.18
C TRP A 247 6.36 13.11 8.52
N GLY A 248 5.11 12.88 8.09
CA GLY A 248 4.31 13.89 7.39
C GLY A 248 4.98 14.38 6.12
N GLU A 249 5.59 13.48 5.35
CA GLU A 249 6.38 13.80 4.15
C GLU A 249 5.61 13.67 2.84
N LEU A 250 4.47 12.97 2.89
CA LEU A 250 3.59 12.77 1.75
C LEU A 250 2.38 13.68 1.86
N TYR A 251 2.15 14.47 0.83
CA TYR A 251 1.04 15.42 0.74
C TYR A 251 0.19 15.13 -0.48
N ALA A 252 -1.08 15.46 -0.41
CA ALA A 252 -1.92 15.52 -1.61
C ALA A 252 -1.33 16.55 -2.58
N SER A 253 -1.07 16.12 -3.80
CA SER A 253 -0.53 17.00 -4.84
C SER A 253 -1.49 18.12 -5.21
N GLU A 254 -1.00 19.21 -5.79
CA GLU A 254 -1.84 20.29 -6.29
C GLU A 254 -2.86 19.79 -7.31
N PRO A 255 -2.50 19.00 -8.35
CA PRO A 255 -3.47 18.46 -9.29
C PRO A 255 -4.59 17.64 -8.64
N LEU A 256 -4.26 16.85 -7.62
CA LEU A 256 -5.29 16.09 -6.90
C LEU A 256 -6.24 17.00 -6.11
N ARG A 257 -5.70 18.02 -5.44
CA ARG A 257 -6.53 18.99 -4.70
C ARG A 257 -7.44 19.79 -5.64
N ASP A 258 -6.91 20.22 -6.78
CA ASP A 258 -7.67 20.96 -7.78
C ASP A 258 -8.78 20.09 -8.38
N ALA A 259 -8.52 18.82 -8.65
CA ALA A 259 -9.54 17.88 -9.11
C ALA A 259 -10.69 17.71 -8.10
N TYR A 260 -10.38 17.65 -6.80
CA TYR A 260 -11.44 17.63 -5.77
C TYR A 260 -12.16 18.98 -5.63
N ALA A 261 -11.49 20.10 -5.86
CA ALA A 261 -12.10 21.42 -5.80
C ALA A 261 -13.15 21.66 -6.93
N GLU A 262 -13.05 20.92 -8.04
CA GLU A 262 -14.08 20.93 -9.10
C GLU A 262 -15.41 20.29 -8.63
N TYR A 263 -15.35 19.41 -7.63
CA TYR A 263 -16.49 18.66 -7.11
C TYR A 263 -16.56 18.79 -5.58
N PRO A 264 -16.92 19.95 -5.05
CA PRO A 264 -16.87 20.22 -3.59
C PRO A 264 -17.82 19.33 -2.77
N GLU A 265 -18.82 18.72 -3.42
CA GLU A 265 -19.72 17.74 -2.82
C GLU A 265 -19.10 16.34 -2.68
N ASP A 266 -17.96 16.08 -3.30
CA ASP A 266 -17.28 14.79 -3.21
C ASP A 266 -16.72 14.59 -1.80
N LEU A 267 -17.26 13.60 -1.09
CA LEU A 267 -16.90 13.32 0.31
C LEU A 267 -15.43 12.90 0.46
N ARG A 268 -14.78 12.43 -0.60
CA ARG A 268 -13.36 12.06 -0.58
C ARG A 268 -12.44 13.24 -0.31
N SER A 269 -12.89 14.45 -0.64
CA SER A 269 -12.17 15.69 -0.32
C SER A 269 -11.92 15.86 1.18
N ARG A 270 -12.76 15.27 2.03
CA ARG A 270 -12.62 15.30 3.50
C ARG A 270 -11.42 14.51 4.02
N TYR A 271 -10.85 13.60 3.23
CA TYR A 271 -9.61 12.88 3.59
C TYR A 271 -8.36 13.72 3.38
N ILE A 272 -8.49 14.84 2.67
CA ILE A 272 -7.39 15.75 2.39
C ILE A 272 -7.60 16.98 3.27
N VAL A 273 -7.00 16.94 4.45
CA VAL A 273 -7.09 18.05 5.41
C VAL A 273 -5.73 18.69 5.61
N PRO A 274 -5.69 20.03 5.82
CA PRO A 274 -4.46 20.70 6.18
C PRO A 274 -3.91 20.15 7.51
N GLN A 275 -2.61 19.96 7.58
CA GLN A 275 -1.97 19.66 8.85
C GLN A 275 -1.65 20.97 9.56
N TYR A 276 -2.09 21.07 10.81
CA TYR A 276 -1.83 22.22 11.66
C TYR A 276 -0.87 21.83 12.78
N LEU A 277 0.10 22.69 13.04
CA LEU A 277 0.85 22.66 14.29
C LEU A 277 0.01 23.33 15.38
N LYS A 278 -0.12 22.65 16.50
CA LYS A 278 -0.69 23.22 17.70
C LYS A 278 0.33 24.13 18.34
N ASP A 279 -0.09 25.33 18.70
CA ASP A 279 0.74 26.23 19.49
C ASP A 279 0.70 25.78 20.96
N ASP A 280 1.86 25.45 21.52
CA ASP A 280 1.96 24.90 22.88
C ASP A 280 1.59 25.91 23.97
N GLU A 281 1.69 27.24 23.69
CA GLU A 281 1.37 28.27 24.65
C GLU A 281 -0.12 28.65 24.64
N THR A 282 -0.72 28.74 23.44
CA THR A 282 -2.11 29.17 23.29
C THR A 282 -3.08 27.98 23.18
N GLY A 283 -2.60 26.81 22.81
CA GLY A 283 -3.43 25.65 22.50
C GLY A 283 -4.20 25.78 21.21
N GLU A 284 -3.98 26.83 20.43
CA GLU A 284 -4.61 27.07 19.14
C GLU A 284 -3.78 26.45 18.01
N TYR A 285 -4.44 26.02 16.94
CA TYR A 285 -3.76 25.51 15.76
C TYR A 285 -3.26 26.67 14.90
N ARG A 286 -1.97 26.63 14.56
CA ARG A 286 -1.36 27.60 13.65
C ARG A 286 -1.85 27.33 12.22
N LYS A 287 -2.11 28.39 11.49
CA LYS A 287 -2.43 28.35 10.06
C LYS A 287 -1.18 28.20 9.17
N GLU A 288 -0.03 28.19 9.76
CA GLU A 288 1.28 28.05 9.10
C GLU A 288 2.00 26.87 9.68
N PHE A 289 2.51 26.03 8.80
CA PHE A 289 3.35 24.91 9.19
C PHE A 289 4.78 25.17 8.72
N ILE A 290 5.67 25.35 9.69
CA ILE A 290 7.10 25.43 9.43
C ILE A 290 7.75 24.25 10.13
N TYR A 291 8.30 23.34 9.35
CA TYR A 291 9.11 22.26 9.86
C TYR A 291 10.57 22.58 9.59
N ILE A 292 11.38 22.58 10.65
CA ILE A 292 12.81 22.82 10.55
C ILE A 292 13.52 21.52 10.92
N GLU A 293 14.21 20.95 9.98
CA GLU A 293 15.10 19.84 10.22
C GLU A 293 16.55 20.31 10.06
N SER A 294 17.38 20.03 11.04
CA SER A 294 18.80 20.26 10.92
C SER A 294 19.51 18.94 10.71
N SER A 295 20.31 18.83 9.67
CA SER A 295 21.20 17.70 9.44
C SER A 295 22.62 18.19 9.25
N GLU A 296 23.59 17.33 9.53
CA GLU A 296 24.98 17.57 9.24
C GLU A 296 25.40 16.68 8.07
N GLU A 297 25.78 17.30 6.97
CA GLU A 297 26.28 16.61 5.80
C GLU A 297 27.68 17.11 5.50
N ASP A 298 28.66 16.22 5.42
CA ASP A 298 30.07 16.55 5.22
C ASP A 298 30.65 17.52 6.26
N GLY A 299 30.16 17.42 7.51
CA GLY A 299 30.58 18.31 8.60
C GLY A 299 30.04 19.75 8.48
N VAL A 300 29.07 19.98 7.61
CA VAL A 300 28.44 21.29 7.44
C VAL A 300 27.00 21.24 7.93
N PRO A 301 26.61 22.04 8.92
CA PRO A 301 25.24 22.13 9.36
C PRO A 301 24.32 22.60 8.22
N ARG A 302 23.26 21.87 7.99
CA ARG A 302 22.26 22.21 6.97
C ARG A 302 20.90 22.24 7.60
N LYS A 303 20.09 23.24 7.26
CA LYS A 303 18.72 23.37 7.71
C LYS A 303 17.77 23.21 6.55
N TYR A 304 16.76 22.37 6.76
CA TYR A 304 15.67 22.18 5.84
C TYR A 304 14.45 22.92 6.37
N TYR A 305 13.80 23.67 5.51
CA TYR A 305 12.55 24.33 5.83
C TYR A 305 11.45 23.73 4.98
N ARG A 306 10.41 23.28 5.64
CA ARG A 306 9.19 22.86 4.99
C ARG A 306 8.13 23.87 5.33
N TRP A 307 7.50 24.40 4.32
CA TRP A 307 6.57 25.49 4.49
C TRP A 307 5.23 25.16 3.84
N ASN A 308 4.14 25.26 4.62
CA ASN A 308 2.80 25.18 4.14
C ASN A 308 2.02 26.41 4.57
N GLU A 309 1.64 27.27 3.65
CA GLU A 309 0.72 28.36 3.91
C GLU A 309 -0.71 27.88 3.63
N ILE A 310 -1.58 27.96 4.63
CA ILE A 310 -2.96 27.59 4.50
C ILE A 310 -3.77 28.82 4.12
N ILE A 311 -4.39 28.77 2.95
CA ILE A 311 -5.30 29.81 2.49
C ILE A 311 -6.73 29.36 2.74
N GLU A 312 -7.52 30.24 3.33
CA GLU A 312 -8.96 30.09 3.42
C GLU A 312 -9.61 30.83 2.25
N GLU A 313 -10.24 30.09 1.34
CA GLU A 313 -11.03 30.64 0.25
C GLU A 313 -12.44 30.06 0.30
N ASN A 314 -13.44 30.92 0.48
CA ASN A 314 -14.87 30.54 0.50
C ASN A 314 -15.24 29.45 1.54
N GLY A 315 -14.59 29.46 2.69
CA GLY A 315 -14.81 28.47 3.75
C GLY A 315 -14.08 27.13 3.53
N ASN A 316 -13.32 27.03 2.45
CA ASN A 316 -12.45 25.89 2.20
C ASN A 316 -11.00 26.26 2.49
N TYR A 317 -10.30 25.34 3.12
CA TYR A 317 -8.88 25.50 3.40
C TYR A 317 -8.05 24.87 2.29
N ARG A 318 -7.13 25.62 1.71
CA ARG A 318 -6.20 25.19 0.70
C ARG A 318 -4.77 25.42 1.16
N ILE A 319 -3.92 24.45 0.98
CA ILE A 319 -2.48 24.66 1.16
C ILE A 319 -1.98 25.39 -0.09
N LYS A 320 -1.49 26.61 0.06
CA LYS A 320 -1.06 27.45 -1.05
C LYS A 320 0.09 26.83 -1.82
N ASP A 321 0.92 26.18 -1.12
CA ASP A 321 2.11 25.55 -1.69
C ASP A 321 2.53 24.42 -0.75
N ALA A 322 2.21 23.16 -1.08
CA ALA A 322 2.75 22.01 -0.38
C ALA A 322 4.14 21.72 -0.95
N TYR A 323 5.17 22.19 -0.29
CA TYR A 323 6.46 22.12 -0.92
C TYR A 323 7.49 21.30 -0.25
N LEU A 324 8.22 20.72 -1.12
CA LEU A 324 9.57 20.26 -0.93
C LEU A 324 10.41 21.36 -0.32
N SER A 325 10.97 21.09 0.85
CA SER A 325 11.96 21.97 1.42
C SER A 325 13.20 21.95 0.57
N LYS A 326 13.75 23.10 0.34
CA LYS A 326 15.07 23.24 -0.23
C LYS A 326 16.11 23.30 0.88
N TYR A 327 17.26 22.86 0.54
CA TYR A 327 18.46 22.98 1.32
C TYR A 327 18.89 24.42 1.50
N GLU A 328 19.13 24.88 2.73
CA GLU A 328 19.85 26.10 2.96
C GLU A 328 20.83 26.02 4.11
N TYR A 329 21.95 26.73 3.95
CA TYR A 329 23.01 26.82 4.94
C TYR A 329 22.78 27.92 5.98
N LYS A 330 21.64 28.57 5.96
CA LYS A 330 21.33 29.70 6.84
C LYS A 330 19.92 29.56 7.38
N ASP A 331 19.64 30.28 8.44
CA ASP A 331 18.32 30.37 9.06
C ASP A 331 17.31 31.12 8.17
N THR A 332 17.37 30.90 6.87
CA THR A 332 16.50 31.56 5.92
C THR A 332 15.53 30.53 5.34
N PRO A 333 14.23 30.71 5.49
CA PRO A 333 13.20 29.86 4.86
C PRO A 333 13.39 29.89 3.35
N VAL A 334 13.21 28.72 2.74
CA VAL A 334 13.20 28.60 1.30
C VAL A 334 11.82 28.23 0.85
N SER A 335 11.23 29.13 0.09
CA SER A 335 9.99 28.84 -0.63
C SER A 335 10.32 28.35 -2.05
N TYR A 336 9.51 27.46 -2.55
CA TYR A 336 9.49 27.04 -3.94
C TYR A 336 8.24 27.55 -4.62
#